data_c589aea65c927d77601ea9c6c474a02c
#
_entry.id   c589aea65c927d77601ea9c6c474a02c
#
_cell.length_a   1.000
_cell.length_b   1.000
_cell.length_c   1.000
_cell.angle_alpha   90.00
_cell.angle_beta   90.00
_cell.angle_gamma   90.00
#
_symmetry.space_group_name_H-M   'P 1'
#
loop_
_entity.id
_entity.type
_entity.pdbx_description
1 polymer ?
#
loop_
_entity_poly.entity_id
_entity_poly.type
_entity_poly.pdbx_seq_one_letter_code
_entity_poly.pdbx_strand_id
1 'polypeptide(L)'
;MFLEPMLRKEPIWIKIFTGIRAEDFWLMIDKMESKFYEYELKRHNRDNRKRGIGAGRNFEQSLAQRTISVLAYLRLNTSQTVIATMFGLQQYEISRDLRRLLPLIRDVLPCPEVWEVNDDDFTAMFPEQLEDGLALIDATEQRVSRPGKNNEIRKLFFSGKQHEFTLKTQLATDGNWHIAAVSVPVPGSVHDKKLCDQLQTLERLPTGCEAAADKGYQGLVTDTVSTLSTRHVETGVEKKVPRVKAYTPFKKPKGQELTEEQKAFNRALASIRIRVEHCIGWIKNWKILSERFRCSHSIYGLVMQTTCGLVNQPTLRWQMIKGSSAYCA
;
A
#
# COMPACT_ATOMS: atom_id res chain seq x y z
N MET A 1 -11.17 26.50 14.55
CA MET A 1 -10.37 25.42 15.11
C MET A 1 -11.26 24.18 15.20
N PHE A 2 -10.82 23.05 14.57
CA PHE A 2 -11.62 21.83 14.50
C PHE A 2 -11.35 20.96 15.74
N LEU A 3 -12.20 21.09 16.73
CA LEU A 3 -12.15 20.30 17.97
C LEU A 3 -13.10 19.09 17.88
N GLU A 4 -12.89 18.08 18.69
CA GLU A 4 -13.70 16.88 18.69
C GLU A 4 -15.22 17.14 18.84
N PRO A 5 -15.68 18.04 19.73
CA PRO A 5 -17.13 18.36 19.83
C PRO A 5 -17.71 18.86 18.51
N MET A 6 -16.95 19.65 17.74
CA MET A 6 -17.38 20.13 16.42
C MET A 6 -17.45 18.99 15.41
N LEU A 7 -16.47 18.08 15.41
CA LEU A 7 -16.46 16.92 14.53
C LEU A 7 -17.63 15.96 14.80
N ARG A 8 -18.06 15.84 16.06
CA ARG A 8 -19.25 15.06 16.44
C ARG A 8 -20.54 15.77 16.02
N LYS A 9 -20.60 17.08 16.13
CA LYS A 9 -21.77 17.88 15.71
C LYS A 9 -21.92 17.94 14.19
N GLU A 10 -20.81 18.05 13.47
CA GLU A 10 -20.76 18.19 12.02
C GLU A 10 -19.85 17.12 11.38
N PRO A 11 -20.31 15.86 11.28
CA PRO A 11 -19.49 14.70 10.84
C PRO A 11 -18.93 14.85 9.42
N ILE A 12 -19.48 15.74 8.61
CA ILE A 12 -19.02 16.01 7.24
C ILE A 12 -17.54 16.43 7.21
N TRP A 13 -17.05 17.12 8.24
CA TRP A 13 -15.66 17.54 8.33
C TRP A 13 -14.67 16.37 8.37
N ILE A 14 -15.07 15.26 9.00
CA ILE A 14 -14.25 14.05 9.02
C ILE A 14 -14.01 13.57 7.58
N LYS A 15 -15.08 13.49 6.77
CA LYS A 15 -14.97 13.08 5.37
C LYS A 15 -14.17 14.06 4.52
N ILE A 16 -14.36 15.37 4.74
CA ILE A 16 -13.61 16.41 4.00
C ILE A 16 -12.11 16.29 4.27
N PHE A 17 -11.69 16.14 5.53
CA PHE A 17 -10.29 16.09 5.89
C PHE A 17 -9.61 14.75 5.62
N THR A 18 -10.34 13.64 5.71
CA THR A 18 -9.75 12.31 5.66
C THR A 18 -10.18 11.48 4.45
N GLY A 19 -11.30 11.83 3.81
CA GLY A 19 -11.94 10.99 2.80
C GLY A 19 -12.67 9.77 3.37
N ILE A 20 -12.66 9.56 4.69
CA ILE A 20 -13.29 8.44 5.40
C ILE A 20 -14.67 8.87 5.89
N ARG A 21 -15.64 7.96 5.94
CA ARG A 21 -16.94 8.25 6.57
C ARG A 21 -16.77 8.42 8.09
N ALA A 22 -17.64 9.22 8.67
CA ALA A 22 -17.59 9.50 10.11
C ALA A 22 -17.72 8.21 10.96
N GLU A 23 -18.63 7.31 10.56
CA GLU A 23 -18.87 6.05 11.26
C GLU A 23 -17.58 5.18 11.28
N ASP A 24 -16.91 5.06 10.13
CA ASP A 24 -15.67 4.29 9.99
C ASP A 24 -14.52 4.93 10.79
N PHE A 25 -14.48 6.27 10.83
CA PHE A 25 -13.51 7.00 11.63
C PHE A 25 -13.72 6.74 13.13
N TRP A 26 -14.95 6.86 13.64
CA TRP A 26 -15.22 6.63 15.06
C TRP A 26 -14.98 5.17 15.45
N LEU A 27 -15.38 4.22 14.61
CA LEU A 27 -15.05 2.80 14.83
C LEU A 27 -13.53 2.55 14.90
N MET A 28 -12.75 3.24 14.07
CA MET A 28 -11.29 3.18 14.13
C MET A 28 -10.77 3.78 15.45
N ILE A 29 -11.31 4.92 15.90
CA ILE A 29 -10.94 5.55 17.18
C ILE A 29 -11.22 4.60 18.35
N ASP A 30 -12.40 4.00 18.41
CA ASP A 30 -12.76 3.04 19.47
C ASP A 30 -11.77 1.86 19.53
N LYS A 31 -11.38 1.32 18.37
CA LYS A 31 -10.33 0.28 18.28
C LYS A 31 -8.96 0.78 18.72
N MET A 32 -8.62 2.02 18.40
CA MET A 32 -7.35 2.62 18.84
C MET A 32 -7.35 2.83 20.35
N GLU A 33 -8.43 3.35 20.94
CA GLU A 33 -8.56 3.58 22.38
C GLU A 33 -8.41 2.27 23.18
N SER A 34 -9.04 1.19 22.72
CA SER A 34 -8.92 -0.12 23.36
C SER A 34 -7.49 -0.65 23.41
N LYS A 35 -6.66 -0.31 22.42
CA LYS A 35 -5.25 -0.73 22.32
C LYS A 35 -4.26 0.30 22.84
N PHE A 36 -4.71 1.55 23.07
CA PHE A 36 -3.82 2.68 23.32
C PHE A 36 -2.93 2.50 24.55
N TYR A 37 -3.49 2.00 25.66
CA TYR A 37 -2.73 1.79 26.88
C TYR A 37 -1.61 0.76 26.70
N GLU A 38 -1.91 -0.39 26.12
CA GLU A 38 -0.91 -1.42 25.84
C GLU A 38 0.15 -0.95 24.85
N TYR A 39 -0.27 -0.21 23.81
CA TYR A 39 0.62 0.42 22.84
C TYR A 39 1.59 1.39 23.50
N GLU A 40 1.11 2.27 24.39
CA GLU A 40 1.97 3.18 25.14
C GLU A 40 2.91 2.45 26.11
N LEU A 41 2.44 1.35 26.75
CA LEU A 41 3.29 0.49 27.56
C LEU A 41 4.48 -0.05 26.75
N LYS A 42 4.22 -0.69 25.63
CA LYS A 42 5.26 -1.24 24.74
C LYS A 42 6.23 -0.15 24.27
N ARG A 43 5.70 1.00 23.84
CA ARG A 43 6.50 2.12 23.35
C ARG A 43 7.40 2.73 24.43
N HIS A 44 6.98 2.70 25.67
CA HIS A 44 7.70 3.25 26.81
C HIS A 44 8.51 2.25 27.63
N ASN A 45 8.43 0.96 27.30
CA ASN A 45 9.21 -0.06 27.96
C ASN A 45 10.70 0.10 27.60
N ARG A 46 11.46 0.71 28.53
CA ARG A 46 12.91 0.94 28.41
C ARG A 46 13.53 0.59 29.77
N ASP A 47 14.61 -0.16 29.75
CA ASP A 47 15.29 -0.63 30.97
C ASP A 47 15.71 0.47 31.94
N ASN A 48 15.98 1.69 31.43
CA ASN A 48 16.43 2.85 32.23
C ASN A 48 15.30 3.82 32.60
N ARG A 49 14.04 3.44 32.54
CA ARG A 49 12.93 4.35 32.83
C ARG A 49 12.76 4.56 34.33
N LYS A 50 12.94 5.82 34.80
CA LYS A 50 12.81 6.19 36.22
C LYS A 50 11.37 6.59 36.65
N ARG A 51 10.48 6.89 35.71
CA ARG A 51 9.11 7.35 36.01
C ARG A 51 8.06 6.38 35.47
N GLY A 52 6.98 6.18 36.20
CA GLY A 52 5.84 5.38 35.77
C GLY A 52 5.24 5.86 34.43
N ILE A 53 4.49 4.98 33.77
CA ILE A 53 3.74 5.33 32.56
C ILE A 53 2.59 6.25 32.97
N GLY A 54 2.35 7.35 32.22
CA GLY A 54 1.37 8.37 32.58
C GLY A 54 1.86 9.46 33.53
N ALA A 55 3.10 9.38 34.04
CA ALA A 55 3.68 10.41 34.92
C ALA A 55 4.08 11.72 34.20
N GLY A 56 3.82 11.84 32.88
CA GLY A 56 4.03 13.05 32.10
C GLY A 56 2.79 13.95 32.08
N ARG A 57 2.95 15.15 31.46
CA ARG A 57 1.79 16.01 31.18
C ARG A 57 0.81 15.27 30.26
N ASN A 58 -0.46 15.27 30.61
CA ASN A 58 -1.53 14.72 29.79
C ASN A 58 -1.62 15.48 28.45
N PHE A 59 -2.10 14.79 27.41
CA PHE A 59 -2.43 15.46 26.17
C PHE A 59 -3.65 16.36 26.38
N GLU A 60 -3.60 17.56 25.84
CA GLU A 60 -4.73 18.50 25.88
C GLU A 60 -5.83 18.09 24.89
N GLN A 61 -5.41 17.44 23.80
CA GLN A 61 -6.33 16.97 22.75
C GLN A 61 -6.58 15.47 22.88
N SER A 62 -7.82 15.09 22.56
CA SER A 62 -8.23 13.69 22.52
C SER A 62 -7.46 12.89 21.48
N LEU A 63 -7.48 11.57 21.61
CA LEU A 63 -6.91 10.66 20.62
C LEU A 63 -7.56 10.87 19.23
N ALA A 64 -8.88 11.09 19.20
CA ALA A 64 -9.62 11.37 17.97
C ALA A 64 -9.12 12.64 17.27
N GLN A 65 -8.95 13.74 18.01
CA GLN A 65 -8.49 15.01 17.45
C GLN A 65 -7.05 14.91 16.91
N ARG A 66 -6.18 14.22 17.61
CA ARG A 66 -4.81 13.95 17.17
C ARG A 66 -4.77 13.05 15.94
N THR A 67 -5.62 12.02 15.91
CA THR A 67 -5.69 11.08 14.78
C THR A 67 -6.21 11.76 13.51
N ILE A 68 -7.30 12.55 13.61
CA ILE A 68 -7.81 13.25 12.42
C ILE A 68 -6.80 14.24 11.86
N SER A 69 -6.00 14.92 12.71
CA SER A 69 -4.96 15.83 12.24
C SER A 69 -3.85 15.11 11.48
N VAL A 70 -3.45 13.91 11.93
CA VAL A 70 -2.52 13.04 11.20
C VAL A 70 -3.10 12.61 9.85
N LEU A 71 -4.34 12.11 9.83
CA LEU A 71 -5.00 11.69 8.60
C LEU A 71 -5.21 12.86 7.62
N ALA A 72 -5.59 14.05 8.12
CA ALA A 72 -5.69 15.25 7.30
C ALA A 72 -4.33 15.65 6.69
N TYR A 73 -3.24 15.54 7.44
CA TYR A 73 -1.91 15.75 6.90
C TYR A 73 -1.58 14.77 5.77
N LEU A 74 -1.85 13.48 5.94
CA LEU A 74 -1.65 12.48 4.89
C LEU A 74 -2.53 12.77 3.65
N ARG A 75 -3.78 13.16 3.88
CA ARG A 75 -4.74 13.40 2.80
C ARG A 75 -4.42 14.64 1.99
N LEU A 76 -4.07 15.75 2.66
CA LEU A 76 -3.91 17.07 2.05
C LEU A 76 -2.46 17.37 1.65
N ASN A 77 -1.47 16.73 2.27
CA ASN A 77 -0.03 16.96 2.09
C ASN A 77 0.38 18.45 2.10
N THR A 78 -0.28 19.25 2.94
CA THR A 78 0.07 20.65 3.15
C THR A 78 1.14 20.81 4.22
N SER A 79 1.51 22.03 4.62
CA SER A 79 2.49 22.20 5.70
C SER A 79 1.93 21.72 7.03
N GLN A 80 2.78 21.13 7.86
CA GLN A 80 2.39 20.71 9.22
C GLN A 80 1.89 21.87 10.07
N THR A 81 2.40 23.09 9.83
CA THR A 81 1.94 24.31 10.52
C THR A 81 0.49 24.62 10.17
N VAL A 82 0.09 24.52 8.90
CA VAL A 82 -1.31 24.75 8.48
C VAL A 82 -2.23 23.74 9.16
N ILE A 83 -1.90 22.45 9.10
CA ILE A 83 -2.69 21.42 9.80
C ILE A 83 -2.76 21.70 11.30
N ALA A 84 -1.62 22.01 11.93
CA ALA A 84 -1.57 22.32 13.35
C ALA A 84 -2.52 23.48 13.71
N THR A 85 -2.48 24.58 12.97
CA THR A 85 -3.38 25.72 13.17
C THR A 85 -4.86 25.34 13.05
N MET A 86 -5.21 24.51 12.05
CA MET A 86 -6.59 24.06 11.84
C MET A 86 -7.13 23.25 13.02
N PHE A 87 -6.30 22.43 13.65
CA PHE A 87 -6.70 21.50 14.70
C PHE A 87 -6.29 21.97 16.12
N GLY A 88 -5.79 23.20 16.27
CA GLY A 88 -5.39 23.75 17.58
C GLY A 88 -4.18 23.06 18.19
N LEU A 89 -3.26 22.64 17.34
CA LEU A 89 -2.02 21.96 17.69
C LEU A 89 -0.82 22.84 17.34
N GLN A 90 0.35 22.44 17.80
CA GLN A 90 1.61 23.01 17.36
C GLN A 90 2.24 22.13 16.26
N GLN A 91 3.05 22.71 15.38
CA GLN A 91 3.71 21.97 14.30
C GLN A 91 4.47 20.73 14.79
N TYR A 92 5.19 20.86 15.91
CA TYR A 92 5.94 19.74 16.49
C TYR A 92 5.05 18.61 16.98
N GLU A 93 3.78 18.87 17.33
CA GLU A 93 2.82 17.87 17.75
C GLU A 93 2.38 17.03 16.55
N ILE A 94 2.11 17.65 15.40
CA ILE A 94 1.85 16.91 14.15
C ILE A 94 3.04 16.01 13.79
N SER A 95 4.26 16.54 13.84
CA SER A 95 5.48 15.76 13.56
C SER A 95 5.69 14.61 14.53
N ARG A 96 5.37 14.82 15.80
CA ARG A 96 5.41 13.80 16.85
C ARG A 96 4.34 12.72 16.62
N ASP A 97 3.11 13.15 16.36
CA ASP A 97 1.95 12.26 16.26
C ASP A 97 1.98 11.42 14.99
N LEU A 98 2.53 11.93 13.89
CA LEU A 98 2.87 11.11 12.72
C LEU A 98 3.68 9.87 13.09
N ARG A 99 4.72 10.00 13.92
CA ARG A 99 5.55 8.87 14.32
C ARG A 99 4.92 7.98 15.37
N ARG A 100 4.03 8.54 16.21
CA ARG A 100 3.44 7.85 17.36
C ARG A 100 2.11 7.18 17.03
N LEU A 101 1.28 7.82 16.22
CA LEU A 101 -0.07 7.30 15.95
C LEU A 101 -0.14 6.47 14.67
N LEU A 102 0.72 6.70 13.67
CA LEU A 102 0.69 5.88 12.45
C LEU A 102 0.83 4.37 12.71
N PRO A 103 1.76 3.88 13.57
CA PRO A 103 1.80 2.46 13.89
C PRO A 103 0.51 1.95 14.53
N LEU A 104 -0.08 2.72 15.44
CA LEU A 104 -1.33 2.35 16.10
C LEU A 104 -2.51 2.36 15.12
N ILE A 105 -2.57 3.35 14.22
CA ILE A 105 -3.58 3.41 13.16
C ILE A 105 -3.45 2.17 12.26
N ARG A 106 -2.22 1.83 11.83
CA ARG A 106 -1.96 0.62 11.05
C ARG A 106 -2.47 -0.64 11.75
N ASP A 107 -2.23 -0.78 13.05
CA ASP A 107 -2.54 -1.99 13.83
C ASP A 107 -4.05 -2.22 14.06
N VAL A 108 -4.89 -1.26 13.72
CA VAL A 108 -6.35 -1.36 13.79
C VAL A 108 -7.05 -1.42 12.43
N LEU A 109 -6.28 -1.26 11.34
CA LEU A 109 -6.78 -1.28 9.97
C LEU A 109 -6.53 -2.66 9.32
N PRO A 110 -7.30 -3.03 8.28
CA PRO A 110 -7.03 -4.19 7.44
C PRO A 110 -5.85 -3.89 6.49
N CYS A 111 -4.66 -3.79 7.08
CA CYS A 111 -3.46 -3.48 6.34
C CYS A 111 -2.95 -4.69 5.56
N PRO A 112 -2.38 -4.46 4.34
CA PRO A 112 -1.76 -5.51 3.56
C PRO A 112 -0.52 -6.07 4.25
N GLU A 113 -0.14 -7.28 3.85
CA GLU A 113 1.16 -7.86 4.17
C GLU A 113 2.30 -6.98 3.61
N VAL A 114 3.43 -6.94 4.30
CA VAL A 114 4.63 -6.23 3.82
C VAL A 114 5.65 -7.24 3.35
N TRP A 115 6.02 -7.15 2.08
CA TRP A 115 7.05 -8.00 1.47
C TRP A 115 8.40 -7.31 1.48
N GLU A 116 9.38 -7.98 2.06
CA GLU A 116 10.77 -7.53 2.11
C GLU A 116 11.59 -8.10 0.95
N VAL A 117 12.59 -7.35 0.49
CA VAL A 117 13.50 -7.79 -0.56
C VAL A 117 14.54 -8.75 -0.01
N ASN A 118 14.84 -9.83 -0.76
CA ASN A 118 15.81 -10.86 -0.38
C ASN A 118 15.53 -11.48 1.01
N ASP A 119 14.26 -11.69 1.31
CA ASP A 119 13.79 -12.32 2.53
C ASP A 119 13.64 -13.84 2.26
N ASP A 120 14.62 -14.61 2.69
CA ASP A 120 14.65 -16.05 2.46
C ASP A 120 13.77 -16.84 3.45
N ASP A 121 13.32 -16.20 4.54
CA ASP A 121 12.52 -16.79 5.61
C ASP A 121 11.00 -16.45 5.51
N PHE A 122 10.55 -15.92 4.36
CA PHE A 122 9.14 -15.56 4.20
C PHE A 122 8.20 -16.78 4.25
N THR A 123 6.99 -16.52 4.75
CA THR A 123 5.88 -17.47 4.63
C THR A 123 5.04 -17.10 3.40
N ALA A 124 4.69 -18.09 2.58
CA ALA A 124 3.77 -17.87 1.46
C ALA A 124 2.38 -17.48 1.99
N MET A 125 1.69 -16.61 1.24
CA MET A 125 0.32 -16.21 1.54
C MET A 125 -0.62 -17.43 1.57
N PHE A 126 -1.61 -17.38 2.45
CA PHE A 126 -2.69 -18.36 2.45
C PHE A 126 -3.71 -18.07 1.33
N PRO A 127 -4.38 -19.09 0.77
CA PRO A 127 -5.37 -18.89 -0.29
C PRO A 127 -6.46 -17.87 0.05
N GLU A 128 -6.85 -17.78 1.31
CA GLU A 128 -7.88 -16.87 1.81
C GLU A 128 -7.49 -15.38 1.73
N GLN A 129 -6.19 -15.10 1.57
CA GLN A 129 -5.68 -13.73 1.38
C GLN A 129 -5.91 -13.20 -0.06
N LEU A 130 -6.25 -14.10 -1.00
CA LEU A 130 -6.65 -13.78 -2.37
C LEU A 130 -8.00 -14.46 -2.66
N GLU A 131 -9.10 -13.77 -2.37
CA GLU A 131 -10.47 -14.32 -2.36
C GLU A 131 -10.87 -15.07 -3.65
N ASP A 132 -10.33 -14.67 -4.79
CA ASP A 132 -10.64 -15.25 -6.10
C ASP A 132 -9.46 -16.03 -6.74
N GLY A 133 -8.39 -16.26 -5.99
CA GLY A 133 -7.19 -16.94 -6.49
C GLY A 133 -6.43 -16.17 -7.58
N LEU A 134 -6.69 -14.88 -7.73
CA LEU A 134 -6.06 -13.99 -8.71
C LEU A 134 -5.19 -12.94 -8.01
N ALA A 135 -3.93 -12.83 -8.43
CA ALA A 135 -3.02 -11.78 -8.00
C ALA A 135 -2.74 -10.80 -9.13
N LEU A 136 -3.12 -9.55 -8.96
CA LEU A 136 -2.80 -8.47 -9.90
C LEU A 136 -1.61 -7.69 -9.36
N ILE A 137 -0.50 -7.69 -10.10
CA ILE A 137 0.77 -7.13 -9.66
C ILE A 137 1.08 -5.88 -10.47
N ASP A 138 1.37 -4.78 -9.77
CA ASP A 138 1.85 -3.55 -10.39
C ASP A 138 2.75 -2.78 -9.42
N ALA A 139 3.54 -1.85 -9.94
CA ALA A 139 4.41 -1.00 -9.16
C ALA A 139 4.03 0.47 -9.30
N THR A 140 4.10 1.18 -8.19
CA THR A 140 3.90 2.63 -8.18
C THR A 140 5.16 3.35 -7.74
N GLU A 141 5.39 4.53 -8.32
CA GLU A 141 6.51 5.39 -7.97
C GLU A 141 6.04 6.64 -7.24
N GLN A 142 6.81 7.02 -6.24
CA GLN A 142 6.60 8.19 -5.39
C GLN A 142 7.75 9.17 -5.56
N ARG A 143 7.44 10.39 -5.98
CA ARG A 143 8.45 11.47 -6.05
C ARG A 143 9.00 11.79 -4.66
N VAL A 144 10.32 11.94 -4.59
CA VAL A 144 11.03 12.33 -3.35
C VAL A 144 11.94 13.52 -3.61
N SER A 145 12.43 14.13 -2.55
CA SER A 145 13.45 15.18 -2.66
C SER A 145 14.75 14.61 -3.21
N ARG A 146 15.47 15.41 -4.01
CA ARG A 146 16.77 15.02 -4.54
C ARG A 146 17.69 14.59 -3.39
N PRO A 147 18.26 13.38 -3.45
CA PRO A 147 19.25 12.95 -2.46
C PRO A 147 20.45 13.88 -2.39
N GLY A 148 21.14 13.89 -1.26
CA GLY A 148 22.30 14.75 -1.01
C GLY A 148 23.39 14.69 -2.07
N LYS A 149 24.59 15.18 -1.81
CA LYS A 149 25.65 15.37 -2.83
C LYS A 149 26.24 14.09 -3.44
N ASN A 150 25.96 12.89 -2.88
CA ASN A 150 26.48 11.63 -3.39
C ASN A 150 25.83 11.24 -4.73
N ASN A 151 26.63 11.20 -5.80
CA ASN A 151 26.15 10.91 -7.16
C ASN A 151 25.68 9.45 -7.31
N GLU A 152 26.26 8.48 -6.62
CA GLU A 152 25.83 7.08 -6.68
C GLU A 152 24.43 6.91 -6.08
N ILE A 153 24.18 7.53 -4.93
CA ILE A 153 22.86 7.53 -4.32
C ILE A 153 21.85 8.21 -5.26
N ARG A 154 22.22 9.31 -5.91
CA ARG A 154 21.35 9.99 -6.91
C ARG A 154 20.97 9.08 -8.06
N LYS A 155 21.92 8.35 -8.63
CA LYS A 155 21.65 7.39 -9.72
C LYS A 155 20.67 6.32 -9.28
N LEU A 156 20.79 5.80 -8.05
CA LEU A 156 19.88 4.79 -7.51
C LEU A 156 18.43 5.30 -7.41
N PHE A 157 18.23 6.55 -6.98
CA PHE A 157 16.90 7.10 -6.81
C PHE A 157 16.30 7.67 -8.09
N PHE A 158 17.09 7.89 -9.15
CA PHE A 158 16.62 8.50 -10.40
C PHE A 158 15.85 7.48 -11.24
N SER A 159 14.55 7.71 -11.42
CA SER A 159 13.70 6.93 -12.32
C SER A 159 13.84 7.43 -13.75
N GLY A 160 14.33 6.59 -14.65
CA GLY A 160 14.37 6.90 -16.09
C GLY A 160 12.98 7.03 -16.71
N LYS A 161 11.96 6.37 -16.14
CA LYS A 161 10.56 6.45 -16.59
C LYS A 161 9.90 7.77 -16.21
N GLN A 162 10.16 8.25 -14.99
CA GLN A 162 9.55 9.48 -14.45
C GLN A 162 10.40 10.73 -14.67
N HIS A 163 11.69 10.57 -15.03
CA HIS A 163 12.70 11.64 -15.08
C HIS A 163 12.83 12.43 -13.78
N GLU A 164 12.57 11.76 -12.64
CA GLU A 164 12.58 12.32 -11.29
C GLU A 164 13.23 11.35 -10.29
N PHE A 165 13.53 11.87 -9.09
CA PHE A 165 13.96 11.03 -7.97
C PHE A 165 12.73 10.40 -7.31
N THR A 166 12.69 9.06 -7.26
CA THR A 166 11.53 8.32 -6.77
C THR A 166 11.90 7.19 -5.83
N LEU A 167 10.92 6.81 -5.00
CA LEU A 167 10.82 5.51 -4.35
C LEU A 167 9.79 4.68 -5.12
N LYS A 168 10.03 3.39 -5.23
CA LYS A 168 9.13 2.44 -5.88
C LYS A 168 8.60 1.43 -4.88
N THR A 169 7.33 1.09 -4.99
CA THR A 169 6.65 0.08 -4.18
C THR A 169 5.82 -0.81 -5.10
N GLN A 170 5.96 -2.12 -4.97
CA GLN A 170 5.10 -3.08 -5.66
C GLN A 170 3.87 -3.37 -4.81
N LEU A 171 2.73 -3.54 -5.47
CA LEU A 171 1.47 -3.96 -4.86
C LEU A 171 1.03 -5.28 -5.48
N ALA A 172 0.41 -6.12 -4.66
CA ALA A 172 -0.37 -7.26 -5.09
C ALA A 172 -1.82 -7.06 -4.60
N THR A 173 -2.77 -7.10 -5.53
CA THR A 173 -4.20 -7.00 -5.23
C THR A 173 -4.91 -8.25 -5.72
N ASP A 174 -6.03 -8.60 -5.10
CA ASP A 174 -6.93 -9.60 -5.64
C ASP A 174 -7.84 -9.02 -6.75
N GLY A 175 -8.67 -9.86 -7.35
CA GLY A 175 -9.68 -9.45 -8.31
C GLY A 175 -10.85 -8.66 -7.72
N ASN A 176 -10.95 -8.55 -6.40
CA ASN A 176 -11.98 -7.81 -5.67
C ASN A 176 -11.50 -6.45 -5.14
N TRP A 177 -10.46 -5.88 -5.76
CA TRP A 177 -9.84 -4.60 -5.37
C TRP A 177 -9.31 -4.57 -3.93
N HIS A 178 -9.05 -5.71 -3.31
CA HIS A 178 -8.37 -5.77 -2.02
C HIS A 178 -6.85 -5.77 -2.23
N ILE A 179 -6.15 -4.89 -1.54
CA ILE A 179 -4.69 -4.82 -1.57
C ILE A 179 -4.18 -5.84 -0.56
N ALA A 180 -3.75 -6.99 -1.07
CA ALA A 180 -3.31 -8.11 -0.24
C ALA A 180 -1.88 -7.90 0.28
N ALA A 181 -0.99 -7.33 -0.55
CA ALA A 181 0.38 -7.08 -0.15
C ALA A 181 0.97 -5.80 -0.76
N VAL A 182 1.96 -5.25 -0.07
CA VAL A 182 2.82 -4.15 -0.55
C VAL A 182 4.28 -4.47 -0.24
N SER A 183 5.19 -4.06 -1.11
CA SER A 183 6.61 -4.22 -0.82
C SER A 183 7.13 -3.11 0.09
N VAL A 184 8.25 -3.37 0.77
CA VAL A 184 9.10 -2.29 1.26
C VAL A 184 9.49 -1.36 0.11
N PRO A 185 9.67 -0.05 0.37
CA PRO A 185 10.09 0.89 -0.67
C PRO A 185 11.53 0.62 -1.13
N VAL A 186 11.73 0.63 -2.44
CA VAL A 186 13.05 0.53 -3.05
C VAL A 186 13.36 1.80 -3.87
N PRO A 187 14.62 2.09 -4.22
CA PRO A 187 14.97 3.19 -5.10
C PRO A 187 14.32 3.07 -6.49
N GLY A 188 13.89 4.19 -7.06
CA GLY A 188 13.10 4.24 -8.29
C GLY A 188 13.79 3.73 -9.55
N SER A 189 15.13 3.63 -9.58
CA SER A 189 15.86 3.04 -10.70
C SER A 189 15.70 1.52 -10.82
N VAL A 190 15.21 0.84 -9.77
CA VAL A 190 14.98 -0.61 -9.78
C VAL A 190 13.89 -0.93 -10.80
N HIS A 191 14.19 -1.83 -11.74
CA HIS A 191 13.22 -2.27 -12.74
C HIS A 191 12.13 -3.13 -12.11
N ASP A 192 10.88 -3.03 -12.62
CA ASP A 192 9.72 -3.70 -12.02
C ASP A 192 9.91 -5.23 -11.93
N LYS A 193 10.40 -5.87 -13.02
CA LYS A 193 10.74 -7.31 -13.01
C LYS A 193 11.81 -7.65 -11.97
N LYS A 194 12.88 -6.84 -11.88
CA LYS A 194 13.93 -7.05 -10.88
C LYS A 194 13.39 -6.95 -9.45
N LEU A 195 12.50 -6.00 -9.19
CA LEU A 195 11.83 -5.87 -7.90
C LEU A 195 11.00 -7.11 -7.59
N CYS A 196 10.22 -7.59 -8.58
CA CYS A 196 9.43 -8.81 -8.46
C CYS A 196 10.28 -10.03 -8.07
N ASP A 197 11.46 -10.18 -8.69
CA ASP A 197 12.39 -11.27 -8.40
C ASP A 197 13.02 -11.14 -6.98
N GLN A 198 13.44 -9.94 -6.61
CA GLN A 198 14.00 -9.67 -5.29
C GLN A 198 12.98 -9.86 -4.16
N LEU A 199 11.69 -9.66 -4.44
CA LEU A 199 10.60 -9.91 -3.52
C LEU A 199 10.16 -11.38 -3.52
N GLN A 200 10.65 -12.20 -4.46
CA GLN A 200 10.20 -13.57 -4.66
C GLN A 200 8.65 -13.63 -4.79
N THR A 201 8.11 -12.70 -5.60
CA THR A 201 6.65 -12.45 -5.65
C THR A 201 5.84 -13.69 -5.98
N LEU A 202 6.28 -14.51 -6.97
CA LEU A 202 5.54 -15.73 -7.35
C LEU A 202 5.60 -16.80 -6.25
N GLU A 203 6.71 -16.87 -5.54
CA GLU A 203 6.92 -17.81 -4.44
C GLU A 203 6.05 -17.48 -3.23
N ARG A 204 5.74 -16.19 -3.02
CA ARG A 204 4.85 -15.72 -1.94
C ARG A 204 3.38 -15.94 -2.25
N LEU A 205 3.00 -16.08 -3.52
CA LEU A 205 1.60 -16.32 -3.88
C LEU A 205 1.15 -17.74 -3.53
N PRO A 206 -0.16 -17.96 -3.24
CA PRO A 206 -0.70 -19.27 -2.94
C PRO A 206 -0.55 -20.25 -4.12
N THR A 207 -0.44 -21.51 -3.81
CA THR A 207 -0.45 -22.58 -4.85
C THR A 207 -1.79 -22.60 -5.58
N GLY A 208 -1.74 -22.72 -6.93
CA GLY A 208 -2.91 -22.70 -7.78
C GLY A 208 -3.39 -21.29 -8.17
N CYS A 209 -2.79 -20.26 -7.62
CA CYS A 209 -3.10 -18.86 -7.95
C CYS A 209 -2.70 -18.51 -9.38
N GLU A 210 -3.43 -17.59 -9.98
CA GLU A 210 -3.08 -16.91 -11.23
C GLU A 210 -2.52 -15.51 -10.94
N ALA A 211 -1.44 -15.13 -11.60
CA ALA A 211 -0.80 -13.83 -11.44
C ALA A 211 -0.83 -13.04 -12.75
N ALA A 212 -1.23 -11.79 -12.74
CA ALA A 212 -1.24 -10.92 -13.91
C ALA A 212 -0.46 -9.63 -13.63
N ALA A 213 0.47 -9.29 -14.53
CA ALA A 213 1.30 -8.12 -14.43
C ALA A 213 1.42 -7.36 -15.76
N ASP A 214 2.00 -6.16 -15.74
CA ASP A 214 2.15 -5.33 -16.94
C ASP A 214 3.36 -5.72 -17.81
N LYS A 215 3.59 -4.95 -18.88
CA LYS A 215 4.74 -5.13 -19.79
C LYS A 215 6.11 -4.94 -19.12
N GLY A 216 6.17 -4.28 -17.96
CA GLY A 216 7.38 -4.11 -17.17
C GLY A 216 7.88 -5.41 -16.52
N TYR A 217 7.01 -6.41 -16.44
CA TYR A 217 7.27 -7.71 -15.83
C TYR A 217 7.54 -8.83 -16.87
N GLN A 218 8.02 -8.48 -18.06
CA GLN A 218 8.38 -9.49 -19.06
C GLN A 218 9.40 -10.48 -18.51
N GLY A 219 9.19 -11.79 -18.77
CA GLY A 219 9.94 -12.88 -18.17
C GLY A 219 9.24 -13.54 -16.97
N LEU A 220 8.22 -12.90 -16.37
CA LEU A 220 7.47 -13.49 -15.25
C LEU A 220 6.86 -14.86 -15.60
N VAL A 221 6.43 -15.06 -16.85
CA VAL A 221 5.82 -16.30 -17.34
C VAL A 221 6.82 -17.44 -17.40
N THR A 222 8.10 -17.14 -17.68
CA THR A 222 9.19 -18.15 -17.81
C THR A 222 9.77 -18.56 -16.48
N ASP A 223 9.60 -17.74 -15.43
CA ASP A 223 10.17 -17.94 -14.12
C ASP A 223 9.27 -18.76 -13.16
N THR A 224 8.22 -19.36 -13.69
CA THR A 224 7.35 -20.28 -12.91
C THR A 224 8.11 -21.56 -12.56
N VAL A 225 9.08 -21.45 -11.68
CA VAL A 225 10.13 -22.45 -11.41
C VAL A 225 9.64 -23.62 -10.55
N SER A 226 8.66 -23.43 -9.68
CA SER A 226 8.14 -24.53 -8.87
C SER A 226 7.00 -25.25 -9.57
N THR A 227 7.31 -26.39 -10.16
CA THR A 227 6.31 -27.29 -10.75
C THR A 227 5.80 -28.27 -9.69
N LEU A 228 4.48 -28.38 -9.56
CA LEU A 228 3.85 -29.45 -8.81
C LEU A 228 3.71 -30.69 -9.72
N SER A 229 4.15 -31.84 -9.23
CA SER A 229 3.82 -33.11 -9.88
C SER A 229 2.36 -33.46 -9.56
N THR A 230 1.47 -33.30 -10.54
CA THR A 230 0.08 -33.80 -10.43
C THR A 230 -0.02 -35.12 -11.14
N ARG A 231 -0.49 -36.16 -10.42
CA ARG A 231 -0.77 -37.48 -11.01
C ARG A 231 -2.18 -37.44 -11.57
N HIS A 232 -2.31 -37.63 -12.90
CA HIS A 232 -3.62 -37.77 -13.54
C HIS A 232 -4.27 -39.06 -13.05
N VAL A 233 -5.45 -38.98 -12.42
CA VAL A 233 -6.11 -40.14 -11.78
C VAL A 233 -6.49 -41.24 -12.81
N GLU A 234 -6.79 -40.88 -14.06
CA GLU A 234 -7.21 -41.82 -15.10
C GLU A 234 -6.05 -42.40 -15.91
N THR A 235 -4.93 -41.73 -16.04
CA THR A 235 -3.83 -42.15 -16.94
C THR A 235 -2.54 -42.51 -16.20
N GLY A 236 -2.44 -42.23 -14.89
CA GLY A 236 -1.24 -42.46 -14.09
C GLY A 236 -0.01 -41.64 -14.50
N VAL A 237 -0.14 -40.72 -15.46
CA VAL A 237 0.94 -39.91 -15.99
C VAL A 237 1.18 -38.71 -15.06
N GLU A 238 2.40 -38.55 -14.57
CA GLU A 238 2.82 -37.34 -13.83
C GLU A 238 2.97 -36.19 -14.82
N LYS A 239 2.13 -35.17 -14.67
CA LYS A 239 2.24 -33.91 -15.39
C LYS A 239 2.79 -32.81 -14.43
N LYS A 240 3.89 -32.18 -14.82
CA LYS A 240 4.42 -31.01 -14.12
C LYS A 240 3.55 -29.82 -14.47
N VAL A 241 2.91 -29.23 -13.45
CA VAL A 241 2.09 -27.99 -13.59
C VAL A 241 2.76 -26.88 -12.81
N PRO A 242 2.83 -25.64 -13.32
CA PRO A 242 3.38 -24.53 -12.55
C PRO A 242 2.55 -24.31 -11.29
N ARG A 243 3.22 -24.04 -10.17
CA ARG A 243 2.58 -23.74 -8.88
C ARG A 243 1.69 -22.50 -8.96
N VAL A 244 2.16 -21.48 -9.69
CA VAL A 244 1.46 -20.23 -9.99
C VAL A 244 1.49 -20.00 -11.48
N LYS A 245 0.36 -19.67 -12.10
CA LYS A 245 0.31 -19.31 -13.53
C LYS A 245 0.45 -17.79 -13.65
N ALA A 246 1.48 -17.33 -14.35
CA ALA A 246 1.73 -15.91 -14.55
C ALA A 246 1.41 -15.47 -15.98
N TYR A 247 0.85 -14.27 -16.13
CA TYR A 247 0.45 -13.67 -17.39
C TYR A 247 1.02 -12.25 -17.52
N THR A 248 1.60 -11.98 -18.68
CA THR A 248 2.02 -10.63 -19.08
C THR A 248 1.58 -10.35 -20.51
N PRO A 249 1.33 -9.08 -20.91
CA PRO A 249 0.93 -8.76 -22.26
C PRO A 249 2.01 -9.13 -23.30
N PHE A 250 1.60 -9.64 -24.44
CA PHE A 250 2.49 -9.85 -25.59
C PHE A 250 3.11 -8.51 -26.03
N LYS A 251 4.43 -8.49 -26.16
CA LYS A 251 5.16 -7.36 -26.74
C LYS A 251 5.13 -7.43 -28.26
N LYS A 252 4.91 -6.28 -28.92
CA LYS A 252 5.05 -6.16 -30.34
C LYS A 252 6.52 -6.37 -30.74
N PRO A 253 6.85 -7.38 -31.57
CA PRO A 253 8.21 -7.55 -32.08
C PRO A 253 8.59 -6.40 -33.01
N LYS A 254 9.88 -6.11 -33.14
CA LYS A 254 10.35 -5.07 -34.05
C LYS A 254 10.02 -5.43 -35.49
N GLY A 255 9.28 -4.58 -36.18
CA GLY A 255 8.90 -4.77 -37.60
C GLY A 255 7.74 -5.75 -37.84
N GLN A 256 7.07 -6.25 -36.82
CA GLN A 256 5.93 -7.14 -36.96
C GLN A 256 4.73 -6.62 -36.18
N GLU A 257 3.51 -6.95 -36.61
CA GLU A 257 2.28 -6.70 -35.87
C GLU A 257 1.94 -7.89 -34.98
N LEU A 258 1.22 -7.61 -33.88
CA LEU A 258 0.64 -8.68 -33.06
C LEU A 258 -0.51 -9.35 -33.85
N THR A 259 -0.65 -10.67 -33.69
CA THR A 259 -1.80 -11.39 -34.22
C THR A 259 -3.10 -10.92 -33.56
N GLU A 260 -4.24 -11.15 -34.19
CA GLU A 260 -5.54 -10.79 -33.60
C GLU A 260 -5.81 -11.52 -32.28
N GLU A 261 -5.34 -12.75 -32.15
CA GLU A 261 -5.41 -13.53 -30.90
C GLU A 261 -4.56 -12.88 -29.80
N GLN A 262 -3.34 -12.45 -30.10
CA GLN A 262 -2.47 -11.73 -29.15
C GLN A 262 -3.05 -10.38 -28.76
N LYS A 263 -3.69 -9.68 -29.68
CA LYS A 263 -4.39 -8.43 -29.39
C LYS A 263 -5.61 -8.66 -28.51
N ALA A 264 -6.38 -9.71 -28.78
CA ALA A 264 -7.54 -10.09 -27.99
C ALA A 264 -7.12 -10.48 -26.55
N PHE A 265 -6.07 -11.28 -26.41
CA PHE A 265 -5.49 -11.63 -25.12
C PHE A 265 -5.03 -10.38 -24.35
N ASN A 266 -4.30 -9.48 -25.01
CA ASN A 266 -3.82 -8.23 -24.37
C ASN A 266 -4.99 -7.36 -23.91
N ARG A 267 -6.10 -7.28 -24.66
CA ARG A 267 -7.32 -6.55 -24.25
C ARG A 267 -7.97 -7.22 -23.03
N ALA A 268 -8.13 -8.53 -23.04
CA ALA A 268 -8.68 -9.26 -21.90
C ALA A 268 -7.83 -9.10 -20.64
N LEU A 269 -6.50 -9.21 -20.76
CA LEU A 269 -5.59 -9.01 -19.64
C LEU A 269 -5.63 -7.58 -19.11
N ALA A 270 -5.71 -6.57 -19.99
CA ALA A 270 -5.85 -5.17 -19.59
C ALA A 270 -7.14 -4.91 -18.83
N SER A 271 -8.28 -5.52 -19.25
CA SER A 271 -9.57 -5.36 -18.57
C SER A 271 -9.57 -5.94 -17.13
N ILE A 272 -8.74 -6.95 -16.88
CA ILE A 272 -8.55 -7.51 -15.53
C ILE A 272 -7.62 -6.62 -14.71
N ARG A 273 -6.50 -6.20 -15.30
CA ARG A 273 -5.47 -5.40 -14.62
C ARG A 273 -5.89 -3.98 -14.24
N ILE A 274 -6.93 -3.43 -14.87
CA ILE A 274 -7.46 -2.12 -14.50
C ILE A 274 -7.79 -2.02 -12.99
N ARG A 275 -8.06 -3.14 -12.32
CA ARG A 275 -8.37 -3.20 -10.89
C ARG A 275 -7.19 -2.77 -10.03
N VAL A 276 -5.97 -3.25 -10.28
CA VAL A 276 -4.78 -2.81 -9.54
C VAL A 276 -4.45 -1.35 -9.84
N GLU A 277 -4.68 -0.91 -11.07
CA GLU A 277 -4.51 0.50 -11.46
C GLU A 277 -5.49 1.42 -10.68
N HIS A 278 -6.74 0.98 -10.50
CA HIS A 278 -7.72 1.66 -9.65
C HIS A 278 -7.26 1.69 -8.18
N CYS A 279 -6.78 0.58 -7.63
CA CYS A 279 -6.25 0.55 -6.26
C CYS A 279 -5.11 1.55 -6.08
N ILE A 280 -4.17 1.61 -7.03
CA ILE A 280 -3.10 2.61 -7.05
C ILE A 280 -3.67 4.04 -7.13
N GLY A 281 -4.66 4.27 -7.98
CA GLY A 281 -5.38 5.55 -8.07
C GLY A 281 -6.02 5.96 -6.74
N TRP A 282 -6.66 5.02 -6.05
CA TRP A 282 -7.29 5.27 -4.75
C TRP A 282 -6.28 5.61 -3.66
N ILE A 283 -5.13 4.91 -3.61
CA ILE A 283 -4.01 5.25 -2.71
C ILE A 283 -3.52 6.67 -3.03
N LYS A 284 -3.38 7.03 -4.29
CA LYS A 284 -2.91 8.36 -4.74
C LYS A 284 -3.92 9.49 -4.51
N ASN A 285 -5.16 9.21 -4.14
CA ASN A 285 -6.07 10.22 -3.60
C ASN A 285 -5.57 10.81 -2.28
N TRP A 286 -4.67 10.12 -1.59
CA TRP A 286 -3.94 10.65 -0.46
C TRP A 286 -2.72 11.42 -0.97
N LYS A 287 -2.78 12.75 -0.91
CA LYS A 287 -1.81 13.66 -1.54
C LYS A 287 -0.36 13.40 -1.12
N ILE A 288 -0.15 12.87 0.07
CA ILE A 288 1.19 12.46 0.53
C ILE A 288 1.82 11.39 -0.37
N LEU A 289 1.01 10.56 -1.03
CA LEU A 289 1.44 9.48 -1.94
C LEU A 289 1.29 9.84 -3.43
N SER A 290 0.76 11.00 -3.79
CA SER A 290 0.70 11.48 -5.18
C SER A 290 1.60 12.67 -5.46
N GLU A 291 1.82 13.53 -4.47
CA GLU A 291 2.74 14.67 -4.56
C GLU A 291 4.13 14.29 -4.05
N ARG A 292 5.10 15.22 -4.11
CA ARG A 292 6.44 14.96 -3.57
C ARG A 292 6.38 14.62 -2.08
N PHE A 293 6.92 13.46 -1.71
CA PHE A 293 7.01 13.03 -0.32
C PHE A 293 8.06 13.87 0.42
N ARG A 294 7.62 14.58 1.46
CA ARG A 294 8.44 15.56 2.20
C ARG A 294 8.87 15.08 3.58
N CYS A 295 8.33 13.96 4.03
CA CYS A 295 8.73 13.35 5.29
C CYS A 295 10.03 12.54 5.16
N SER A 296 10.57 12.06 6.27
CA SER A 296 11.67 11.10 6.25
C SER A 296 11.29 9.84 5.47
N HIS A 297 12.19 9.35 4.63
CA HIS A 297 11.98 8.10 3.89
C HIS A 297 11.74 6.90 4.82
N SER A 298 12.24 6.95 6.07
CA SER A 298 12.07 5.89 7.07
C SER A 298 10.61 5.62 7.46
N ILE A 299 9.70 6.59 7.28
CA ILE A 299 8.27 6.40 7.56
C ILE A 299 7.45 6.12 6.29
N TYR A 300 8.08 6.13 5.10
CA TYR A 300 7.34 6.00 3.85
C TYR A 300 6.60 4.67 3.75
N GLY A 301 7.27 3.54 4.07
CA GLY A 301 6.63 2.21 4.07
C GLY A 301 5.42 2.14 5.01
N LEU A 302 5.54 2.72 6.20
CA LEU A 302 4.43 2.81 7.16
C LEU A 302 3.27 3.66 6.64
N VAL A 303 3.56 4.79 6.00
CA VAL A 303 2.54 5.65 5.36
C VAL A 303 1.84 4.88 4.23
N MET A 304 2.60 4.19 3.39
CA MET A 304 2.06 3.37 2.29
C MET A 304 1.14 2.27 2.84
N GLN A 305 1.62 1.46 3.79
CA GLN A 305 0.85 0.37 4.38
C GLN A 305 -0.43 0.88 5.07
N THR A 306 -0.32 1.95 5.86
CA THR A 306 -1.48 2.56 6.53
C THR A 306 -2.51 3.06 5.53
N THR A 307 -2.07 3.71 4.45
CA THR A 307 -2.98 4.20 3.40
C THR A 307 -3.65 3.05 2.66
N CYS A 308 -2.93 1.97 2.37
CA CYS A 308 -3.54 0.75 1.81
C CYS A 308 -4.58 0.15 2.76
N GLY A 309 -4.30 0.12 4.07
CA GLY A 309 -5.28 -0.34 5.08
C GLY A 309 -6.53 0.53 5.14
N LEU A 310 -6.40 1.85 4.96
CA LEU A 310 -7.55 2.75 4.85
C LEU A 310 -8.37 2.45 3.59
N VAL A 311 -7.72 2.22 2.45
CA VAL A 311 -8.38 1.85 1.19
C VAL A 311 -9.05 0.48 1.29
N ASN A 312 -8.46 -0.46 2.00
CA ASN A 312 -9.00 -1.80 2.23
C ASN A 312 -10.23 -1.83 3.14
N GLN A 313 -10.54 -0.75 3.87
CA GLN A 313 -11.77 -0.72 4.67
C GLN A 313 -12.99 -1.02 3.78
N PRO A 314 -13.84 -2.02 4.12
CA PRO A 314 -14.90 -2.51 3.22
C PRO A 314 -15.81 -1.41 2.71
N THR A 315 -16.19 -0.48 3.56
CA THR A 315 -17.09 0.63 3.23
C THR A 315 -16.46 1.63 2.26
N LEU A 316 -15.18 1.99 2.46
CA LEU A 316 -14.46 2.90 1.58
C LEU A 316 -14.18 2.24 0.23
N ARG A 317 -13.70 0.99 0.24
CA ARG A 317 -13.49 0.18 -0.97
C ARG A 317 -14.74 0.11 -1.83
N TRP A 318 -15.89 -0.22 -1.23
CA TRP A 318 -17.17 -0.31 -1.95
C TRP A 318 -17.62 1.03 -2.56
N GLN A 319 -17.44 2.15 -1.85
CA GLN A 319 -17.73 3.49 -2.40
C GLN A 319 -16.82 3.82 -3.60
N MET A 320 -15.56 3.47 -3.54
CA MET A 320 -14.60 3.70 -4.63
C MET A 320 -14.92 2.85 -5.85
N ILE A 321 -15.31 1.58 -5.67
CA ILE A 321 -15.76 0.69 -6.75
C ILE A 321 -16.98 1.30 -7.46
N LYS A 322 -18.00 1.73 -6.71
CA LYS A 322 -19.20 2.38 -7.29
C LYS A 322 -18.87 3.67 -8.04
N GLY A 323 -17.99 4.50 -7.47
CA GLY A 323 -17.52 5.73 -8.12
C GLY A 323 -16.78 5.46 -9.44
N SER A 324 -15.94 4.43 -9.48
CA SER A 324 -15.22 4.04 -10.69
C SER A 324 -16.13 3.50 -11.78
N SER A 325 -17.19 2.76 -11.43
CA SER A 325 -18.18 2.24 -12.40
C SER A 325 -18.98 3.37 -13.09
N ALA A 326 -19.14 4.51 -12.44
CA ALA A 326 -19.83 5.69 -13.02
C ALA A 326 -18.99 6.41 -14.09
N TYR A 327 -17.67 6.18 -14.16
CA TYR A 327 -16.78 6.74 -15.18
C TYR A 327 -16.54 5.78 -16.36
N CYS A 328 -16.96 4.52 -16.28
CA CYS A 328 -16.81 3.49 -17.32
C CYS A 328 -18.10 3.22 -18.11
N ALA A 329 -19.18 3.92 -17.81
CA ALA A 329 -20.45 3.93 -18.54
C ALA A 329 -20.56 5.20 -19.38
#